data_77795752ff66320b06d279147ff8f9a1
#
_entry.id   77795752ff66320b06d279147ff8f9a1
#
_cell.length_a   1.000
_cell.length_b   1.000
_cell.length_c   1.000
_cell.angle_alpha   90.00
_cell.angle_beta   90.00
_cell.angle_gamma   90.00
#
_symmetry.space_group_name_H-M   'P 1'
#
loop_
_entity.id
_entity.type
_entity.pdbx_description
1 polymer ?
#
loop_
_entity_poly.entity_id
_entity_poly.type
_entity_poly.pdbx_seq_one_letter_code
_entity_poly.pdbx_strand_id
1 'polypeptide(L)'
;MPSRLRYSFFLIFALCAVPCRAQTPATLTLADAEKIAIENHPQIQAAQYQANAAKAQVTQARSAYYPQVFGSLTGAKSETDSRVAAGSLSNSIIFDRYANGITVGQLVTDFGRTHEFVKSASLRAQAQQENVVTSRADVLVAVDQAYYAVLKSQALLKVAEETVKDRQIVSDQITELEKNKLKSGLDVSFANVNLAQAQLLLIQTQNNLQASYADLSTALGYPDQKSFILSDESAPSAPPADITQLISQALQDRPELIGGRMSVNSAQSYATGERDLWFPTISTIAVAGLTPVRETALGSRYAAAGFNVNIPIFNGRQFNALHAEATAQAHAQEQYLRDLQSRVTRDVRKAWLDANSAFQRLSVTQQLLNQATQALDLAQQRYKLGLSSIIELSQAQLNMTQAEITQASAKYDYAAAVSVLRFQTGDTH
;
A
#
# COMPACT_ATOMS: atom_id res chain seq x y z
N MET A 1 69.48 -36.70 -4.48
CA MET A 1 68.91 -37.75 -5.34
C MET A 1 68.15 -38.72 -4.44
N PRO A 2 66.91 -39.14 -4.69
CA PRO A 2 66.14 -39.07 -5.94
C PRO A 2 64.67 -38.61 -5.78
N SER A 3 64.15 -38.46 -6.87
CA SER A 3 62.94 -38.79 -7.64
C SER A 3 61.65 -38.04 -7.32
N ARG A 4 61.29 -37.23 -8.33
CA ARG A 4 60.02 -36.52 -8.48
C ARG A 4 58.95 -37.48 -8.94
N LEU A 5 57.84 -37.54 -8.21
CA LEU A 5 56.59 -38.20 -8.68
C LEU A 5 55.60 -37.07 -9.11
N ARG A 6 55.38 -37.02 -10.43
CA ARG A 6 54.34 -36.16 -11.06
C ARG A 6 53.02 -36.86 -10.96
N TYR A 7 52.04 -36.32 -10.23
CA TYR A 7 50.65 -36.70 -10.34
C TYR A 7 49.93 -35.76 -11.31
N SER A 8 49.59 -36.26 -12.48
CA SER A 8 48.66 -35.62 -13.43
C SER A 8 47.26 -35.77 -12.89
N PHE A 9 46.67 -34.65 -12.51
CA PHE A 9 45.23 -34.58 -12.15
C PHE A 9 44.42 -34.34 -13.42
N PHE A 10 43.76 -35.41 -13.92
CA PHE A 10 42.76 -35.33 -14.99
C PHE A 10 41.49 -34.77 -14.41
N LEU A 11 41.18 -33.47 -14.67
CA LEU A 11 39.94 -32.82 -14.30
C LEU A 11 38.87 -33.19 -15.33
N ILE A 12 38.00 -34.17 -15.01
CA ILE A 12 36.82 -34.51 -15.81
C ILE A 12 35.79 -33.42 -15.55
N PHE A 13 35.60 -32.54 -16.53
CA PHE A 13 34.53 -31.53 -16.55
C PHE A 13 33.22 -32.24 -16.95
N ALA A 14 32.45 -32.74 -15.98
CA ALA A 14 31.11 -33.23 -16.20
C ALA A 14 30.18 -32.04 -16.48
N LEU A 15 29.89 -31.83 -17.78
CA LEU A 15 28.91 -30.83 -18.25
C LEU A 15 27.50 -31.27 -17.82
N CYS A 16 27.02 -30.84 -16.66
CA CYS A 16 25.62 -31.00 -16.28
C CYS A 16 24.76 -30.15 -17.21
N ALA A 17 24.24 -30.75 -18.28
CA ALA A 17 23.15 -30.17 -19.05
C ALA A 17 21.89 -30.15 -18.15
N VAL A 18 21.66 -29.03 -17.50
CA VAL A 18 20.38 -28.76 -16.83
C VAL A 18 19.34 -28.63 -17.96
N PRO A 19 18.32 -29.48 -18.03
CA PRO A 19 17.25 -29.30 -18.99
C PRO A 19 16.54 -27.98 -18.61
N CYS A 20 16.73 -26.96 -19.42
CA CYS A 20 15.91 -25.75 -19.40
C CYS A 20 14.48 -26.20 -19.76
N ARG A 21 13.69 -26.55 -18.74
CA ARG A 21 12.26 -26.74 -18.91
C ARG A 21 11.74 -25.36 -19.31
N ALA A 22 11.41 -25.23 -20.59
CA ALA A 22 10.52 -24.15 -21.03
C ALA A 22 9.23 -24.32 -20.21
N GLN A 23 9.08 -23.50 -19.17
CA GLN A 23 7.82 -23.39 -18.45
C GLN A 23 6.83 -22.87 -19.48
N THR A 24 5.87 -23.72 -19.89
CA THR A 24 4.65 -23.23 -20.54
C THR A 24 4.18 -22.05 -19.67
N PRO A 25 3.92 -20.88 -20.25
CA PRO A 25 3.45 -19.75 -19.48
C PRO A 25 2.17 -20.20 -18.77
N ALA A 26 2.23 -20.36 -17.45
CA ALA A 26 1.08 -20.71 -16.66
C ALA A 26 0.09 -19.54 -16.80
N THR A 27 -1.17 -19.87 -17.12
CA THR A 27 -2.23 -18.87 -17.13
C THR A 27 -2.35 -18.29 -15.73
N LEU A 28 -2.21 -16.97 -15.59
CA LEU A 28 -2.33 -16.25 -14.34
C LEU A 28 -3.82 -16.03 -14.06
N THR A 29 -4.31 -16.58 -12.95
CA THR A 29 -5.65 -16.30 -12.44
C THR A 29 -5.61 -15.04 -11.56
N LEU A 30 -6.78 -14.44 -11.26
CA LEU A 30 -6.86 -13.30 -10.35
C LEU A 30 -6.32 -13.68 -8.96
N ALA A 31 -6.71 -14.83 -8.43
CA ALA A 31 -6.24 -15.31 -7.13
C ALA A 31 -4.71 -15.55 -7.09
N ASP A 32 -4.10 -16.02 -8.19
CA ASP A 32 -2.64 -16.14 -8.27
C ASP A 32 -1.96 -14.78 -8.32
N ALA A 33 -2.56 -13.80 -9.02
CA ALA A 33 -2.06 -12.43 -9.09
C ALA A 33 -2.08 -11.75 -7.70
N GLU A 34 -3.20 -11.86 -6.98
CA GLU A 34 -3.34 -11.38 -5.61
C GLU A 34 -2.28 -11.99 -4.66
N LYS A 35 -2.08 -13.31 -4.73
CA LYS A 35 -1.08 -14.01 -3.94
C LYS A 35 0.33 -13.52 -4.22
N ILE A 36 0.70 -13.37 -5.50
CA ILE A 36 2.01 -12.84 -5.91
C ILE A 36 2.22 -11.43 -5.34
N ALA A 37 1.20 -10.58 -5.41
CA ALA A 37 1.30 -9.22 -4.90
C ALA A 37 1.47 -9.19 -3.36
N ILE A 38 0.72 -10.02 -2.62
CA ILE A 38 0.87 -10.12 -1.16
C ILE A 38 2.29 -10.53 -0.76
N GLU A 39 2.91 -11.44 -1.53
CA GLU A 39 4.25 -11.94 -1.22
C GLU A 39 5.36 -10.94 -1.60
N ASN A 40 5.18 -10.19 -2.69
CA ASN A 40 6.28 -9.42 -3.30
C ASN A 40 6.13 -7.89 -3.18
N HIS A 41 4.93 -7.35 -2.91
CA HIS A 41 4.71 -5.92 -3.03
C HIS A 41 5.44 -5.11 -1.95
N PRO A 42 6.31 -4.14 -2.32
CA PRO A 42 7.13 -3.39 -1.37
C PRO A 42 6.31 -2.58 -0.35
N GLN A 43 5.12 -2.09 -0.72
CA GLN A 43 4.25 -1.31 0.16
C GLN A 43 3.78 -2.14 1.36
N ILE A 44 3.44 -3.42 1.18
CA ILE A 44 3.06 -4.33 2.27
C ILE A 44 4.24 -4.57 3.21
N GLN A 45 5.43 -4.79 2.64
CA GLN A 45 6.65 -4.96 3.43
C GLN A 45 7.00 -3.70 4.22
N ALA A 46 6.86 -2.52 3.61
CA ALA A 46 7.08 -1.24 4.30
C ALA A 46 6.12 -1.06 5.49
N ALA A 47 4.83 -1.33 5.29
CA ALA A 47 3.83 -1.30 6.37
C ALA A 47 4.17 -2.29 7.49
N GLN A 48 4.63 -3.50 7.15
CA GLN A 48 5.06 -4.51 8.14
C GLN A 48 6.27 -4.04 8.96
N TYR A 49 7.26 -3.40 8.32
CA TYR A 49 8.41 -2.83 9.07
C TYR A 49 7.97 -1.67 9.97
N GLN A 50 7.02 -0.83 9.54
CA GLN A 50 6.46 0.23 10.39
C GLN A 50 5.72 -0.35 11.61
N ALA A 51 4.94 -1.40 11.43
CA ALA A 51 4.29 -2.10 12.55
C ALA A 51 5.32 -2.73 13.50
N ASN A 52 6.41 -3.30 12.98
CA ASN A 52 7.51 -3.83 13.81
C ASN A 52 8.24 -2.70 14.57
N ALA A 53 8.44 -1.54 13.95
CA ALA A 53 8.99 -0.36 14.62
C ALA A 53 8.09 0.11 15.76
N ALA A 54 6.77 0.15 15.56
CA ALA A 54 5.82 0.49 16.61
C ALA A 54 5.82 -0.54 17.77
N LYS A 55 5.97 -1.85 17.48
CA LYS A 55 6.16 -2.88 18.51
C LYS A 55 7.45 -2.66 19.31
N ALA A 56 8.53 -2.23 18.66
CA ALA A 56 9.77 -1.89 19.37
C ALA A 56 9.57 -0.66 20.29
N GLN A 57 8.75 0.33 19.90
CA GLN A 57 8.38 1.45 20.77
C GLN A 57 7.62 1.01 22.02
N VAL A 58 6.78 -0.05 21.94
CA VAL A 58 6.16 -0.65 23.13
C VAL A 58 7.21 -1.21 24.06
N THR A 59 8.21 -1.91 23.53
CA THR A 59 9.33 -2.44 24.34
C THR A 59 10.12 -1.30 24.98
N GLN A 60 10.35 -0.20 24.24
CA GLN A 60 10.99 1.00 24.76
C GLN A 60 10.17 1.61 25.92
N ALA A 61 8.86 1.76 25.77
CA ALA A 61 8.00 2.27 26.83
C ALA A 61 8.02 1.34 28.07
N ARG A 62 7.97 0.03 27.86
CA ARG A 62 8.05 -0.98 28.92
C ARG A 62 9.40 -1.01 29.63
N SER A 63 10.46 -0.48 29.02
CA SER A 63 11.79 -0.46 29.65
C SER A 63 11.83 0.31 30.96
N ALA A 64 10.90 1.27 31.17
CA ALA A 64 10.74 1.99 32.42
C ALA A 64 10.37 1.08 33.62
N TYR A 65 9.81 -0.11 33.36
CA TYR A 65 9.52 -1.10 34.42
C TYR A 65 10.74 -1.94 34.87
N TYR A 66 11.85 -1.85 34.14
CA TYR A 66 13.02 -2.65 34.38
C TYR A 66 14.18 -1.82 34.96
N PRO A 67 15.07 -2.43 35.78
CA PRO A 67 16.25 -1.74 36.24
C PRO A 67 17.13 -1.25 35.10
N GLN A 68 17.61 -0.01 35.20
CA GLN A 68 18.62 0.54 34.32
C GLN A 68 19.97 0.42 34.97
N VAL A 69 20.96 -0.17 34.30
CA VAL A 69 22.31 -0.38 34.79
C VAL A 69 23.29 0.39 33.93
N PHE A 70 24.05 1.28 34.56
CA PHE A 70 25.06 2.11 33.88
C PHE A 70 26.44 1.84 34.50
N GLY A 71 27.44 1.60 33.66
CA GLY A 71 28.86 1.65 34.01
C GLY A 71 29.38 3.06 33.79
N SER A 72 30.13 3.60 34.75
CA SER A 72 30.76 4.92 34.67
C SER A 72 32.26 4.85 34.95
N LEU A 73 33.03 5.58 34.14
CA LEU A 73 34.46 5.82 34.30
C LEU A 73 34.64 7.34 34.36
N THR A 74 35.25 7.84 35.42
CA THR A 74 35.53 9.24 35.58
C THR A 74 37.00 9.45 35.89
N GLY A 75 37.70 10.23 35.05
CA GLY A 75 39.06 10.72 35.30
C GLY A 75 39.01 12.25 35.34
N ALA A 76 39.56 12.85 36.37
CA ALA A 76 39.76 14.26 36.48
C ALA A 76 41.13 14.54 37.05
N LYS A 77 41.85 15.47 36.37
CA LYS A 77 43.09 16.07 36.90
C LYS A 77 42.84 17.55 37.13
N SER A 78 43.17 18.04 38.28
CA SER A 78 42.99 19.43 38.66
C SER A 78 44.34 20.07 39.03
N GLU A 79 44.43 21.34 38.87
CA GLU A 79 45.53 22.12 39.44
C GLU A 79 45.35 22.22 40.95
N THR A 80 46.45 22.26 41.70
CA THR A 80 46.40 22.34 43.19
C THR A 80 45.59 23.57 43.60
N ASP A 81 44.70 23.35 44.57
CA ASP A 81 43.77 24.38 45.12
C ASP A 81 42.70 24.91 44.14
N SER A 82 42.50 24.25 42.99
CA SER A 82 41.41 24.59 42.12
C SER A 82 40.07 24.42 42.77
N ARG A 83 39.17 25.45 42.65
CA ARG A 83 37.84 25.45 43.25
C ARG A 83 36.78 25.74 42.18
N VAL A 84 35.68 25.04 42.30
CA VAL A 84 34.46 25.43 41.56
C VAL A 84 33.62 26.30 42.45
N ALA A 85 33.63 27.60 42.17
CA ALA A 85 32.74 28.57 42.83
C ALA A 85 31.53 28.83 41.94
N ALA A 86 30.35 28.71 42.49
CA ALA A 86 29.10 29.05 41.81
C ALA A 86 28.25 29.90 42.79
N GLY A 87 28.27 31.19 42.58
CA GLY A 87 27.47 32.13 43.38
C GLY A 87 27.76 32.07 44.90
N SER A 88 26.72 31.93 45.69
CA SER A 88 26.79 31.80 47.17
C SER A 88 27.16 30.37 47.65
N LEU A 89 27.31 29.43 46.75
CA LEU A 89 27.75 28.07 47.06
C LEU A 89 29.27 28.00 47.01
N SER A 90 29.89 28.11 48.17
CA SER A 90 31.33 28.09 48.32
C SER A 90 31.88 26.66 48.44
N ASN A 91 32.87 26.34 47.63
CA ASN A 91 33.99 25.52 47.98
C ASN A 91 33.82 24.01 47.84
N SER A 92 33.59 23.51 46.62
CA SER A 92 34.05 22.17 46.33
C SER A 92 35.47 22.27 45.76
N ILE A 93 36.49 21.86 46.54
CA ILE A 93 37.86 21.68 46.05
C ILE A 93 37.85 20.50 45.08
N ILE A 94 38.44 20.70 43.91
CA ILE A 94 38.54 19.64 42.88
C ILE A 94 39.86 18.92 43.12
N PHE A 95 39.81 17.60 43.31
CA PHE A 95 40.99 16.75 43.47
C PHE A 95 41.20 15.90 42.24
N ASP A 96 42.44 15.52 41.99
CA ASP A 96 42.76 14.44 41.07
C ASP A 96 41.98 13.19 41.47
N ARG A 97 41.20 12.66 40.52
CA ARG A 97 40.41 11.49 40.78
C ARG A 97 40.28 10.56 39.57
N TYR A 98 40.40 9.31 39.82
CA TYR A 98 39.95 8.28 38.92
C TYR A 98 38.98 7.37 39.67
N ALA A 99 37.79 7.23 39.11
CA ALA A 99 36.71 6.41 39.67
C ALA A 99 36.08 5.54 38.59
N ASN A 100 35.76 4.34 38.94
CA ASN A 100 34.91 3.46 38.16
C ASN A 100 33.79 2.89 39.02
N GLY A 101 32.65 2.64 38.44
CA GLY A 101 31.52 2.11 39.18
C GLY A 101 30.32 1.75 38.30
N ILE A 102 29.39 1.09 38.96
CA ILE A 102 28.11 0.71 38.40
C ILE A 102 27.01 1.41 39.17
N THR A 103 26.05 1.95 38.46
CA THR A 103 24.80 2.54 38.99
C THR A 103 23.61 1.73 38.50
N VAL A 104 22.75 1.32 39.41
CA VAL A 104 21.48 0.63 39.14
C VAL A 104 20.35 1.54 39.59
N GLY A 105 19.50 1.95 38.67
CA GLY A 105 18.28 2.74 38.94
C GLY A 105 17.03 1.93 38.62
N GLN A 106 16.02 1.98 39.48
CA GLN A 106 14.73 1.30 39.25
C GLN A 106 13.58 2.20 39.67
N LEU A 107 12.63 2.41 38.75
CA LEU A 107 11.34 2.96 39.09
C LEU A 107 10.55 1.95 39.93
N VAL A 108 10.07 2.39 41.09
CA VAL A 108 9.20 1.58 41.96
C VAL A 108 7.74 1.88 41.60
N THR A 109 7.38 3.16 41.56
CA THR A 109 6.03 3.59 41.13
C THR A 109 6.03 5.06 40.74
N ASP A 110 5.19 5.36 39.79
CA ASP A 110 4.80 6.71 39.39
C ASP A 110 3.27 6.85 39.34
N PHE A 111 2.60 6.01 40.12
CA PHE A 111 1.15 5.99 40.33
C PHE A 111 0.34 5.83 39.02
N GLY A 112 0.90 5.15 38.02
CA GLY A 112 0.19 4.78 36.81
C GLY A 112 0.64 5.49 35.53
N ARG A 113 1.47 6.55 35.63
CA ARG A 113 1.95 7.29 34.47
C ARG A 113 2.63 6.40 33.42
N THR A 114 3.60 5.58 33.86
CA THR A 114 4.28 4.64 32.97
C THR A 114 3.29 3.63 32.37
N HIS A 115 2.30 3.17 33.15
CA HIS A 115 1.27 2.27 32.66
C HIS A 115 0.47 2.89 31.48
N GLU A 116 0.02 4.14 31.64
CA GLU A 116 -0.74 4.81 30.58
C GLU A 116 0.11 5.10 29.34
N PHE A 117 1.40 5.43 29.50
CA PHE A 117 2.31 5.55 28.33
C PHE A 117 2.55 4.21 27.62
N VAL A 118 2.74 3.11 28.35
CA VAL A 118 2.86 1.77 27.77
C VAL A 118 1.57 1.36 27.06
N LYS A 119 0.41 1.64 27.66
CA LYS A 119 -0.90 1.39 27.05
C LYS A 119 -1.08 2.20 25.77
N SER A 120 -0.74 3.50 25.81
CA SER A 120 -0.76 4.36 24.62
C SER A 120 0.13 3.81 23.50
N ALA A 121 1.39 3.45 23.81
CA ALA A 121 2.30 2.84 22.83
C ALA A 121 1.77 1.52 22.28
N SER A 122 1.15 0.67 23.15
CA SER A 122 0.56 -0.60 22.72
C SER A 122 -0.62 -0.40 21.76
N LEU A 123 -1.51 0.55 22.04
CA LEU A 123 -2.63 0.90 21.17
C LEU A 123 -2.16 1.47 19.83
N ARG A 124 -1.08 2.29 19.84
CA ARG A 124 -0.46 2.78 18.61
C ARG A 124 0.14 1.64 17.78
N ALA A 125 0.78 0.66 18.42
CA ALA A 125 1.31 -0.51 17.72
C ALA A 125 0.21 -1.39 17.12
N GLN A 126 -0.94 -1.51 17.79
CA GLN A 126 -2.13 -2.18 17.25
C GLN A 126 -2.71 -1.41 16.06
N ALA A 127 -2.81 -0.09 16.14
CA ALA A 127 -3.24 0.76 15.02
C ALA A 127 -2.32 0.60 13.79
N GLN A 128 -0.99 0.48 14.01
CA GLN A 128 -0.06 0.21 12.90
C GLN A 128 -0.20 -1.21 12.34
N GLN A 129 -0.65 -2.17 13.14
CA GLN A 129 -0.95 -3.51 12.63
C GLN A 129 -2.19 -3.48 11.71
N GLU A 130 -3.22 -2.69 12.03
CA GLU A 130 -4.36 -2.45 11.15
C GLU A 130 -3.95 -1.74 9.85
N ASN A 131 -2.97 -0.84 9.90
CA ASN A 131 -2.41 -0.22 8.69
C ASN A 131 -1.74 -1.24 7.75
N VAL A 132 -1.19 -2.35 8.27
CA VAL A 132 -0.70 -3.45 7.42
C VAL A 132 -1.85 -4.11 6.68
N VAL A 133 -2.98 -4.34 7.36
CA VAL A 133 -4.19 -4.91 6.72
C VAL A 133 -4.75 -3.95 5.67
N THR A 134 -4.82 -2.65 5.98
CA THR A 134 -5.22 -1.62 5.01
C THR A 134 -4.31 -1.60 3.78
N SER A 135 -2.97 -1.58 3.99
CA SER A 135 -2.03 -1.59 2.86
C SER A 135 -2.14 -2.85 2.00
N ARG A 136 -2.45 -4.00 2.61
CA ARG A 136 -2.72 -5.22 1.86
C ARG A 136 -3.98 -5.08 1.01
N ALA A 137 -5.06 -4.56 1.57
CA ALA A 137 -6.32 -4.35 0.87
C ALA A 137 -6.16 -3.34 -0.28
N ASP A 138 -5.40 -2.25 -0.08
CA ASP A 138 -5.07 -1.27 -1.14
C ASP A 138 -4.31 -1.92 -2.30
N VAL A 139 -3.35 -2.79 -2.01
CA VAL A 139 -2.60 -3.52 -3.05
C VAL A 139 -3.50 -4.50 -3.78
N LEU A 140 -4.36 -5.25 -3.09
CA LEU A 140 -5.28 -6.20 -3.72
C LEU A 140 -6.23 -5.50 -4.70
N VAL A 141 -6.87 -4.40 -4.29
CA VAL A 141 -7.77 -3.68 -5.20
C VAL A 141 -7.02 -3.09 -6.40
N ALA A 142 -5.77 -2.65 -6.22
CA ALA A 142 -4.94 -2.18 -7.33
C ALA A 142 -4.59 -3.32 -8.31
N VAL A 143 -4.32 -4.53 -7.80
CA VAL A 143 -4.10 -5.73 -8.61
C VAL A 143 -5.34 -6.09 -9.42
N ASP A 144 -6.51 -6.12 -8.77
CA ASP A 144 -7.77 -6.42 -9.43
C ASP A 144 -8.07 -5.45 -10.57
N GLN A 145 -7.93 -4.16 -10.30
CA GLN A 145 -8.14 -3.12 -11.32
C GLN A 145 -7.16 -3.27 -12.48
N ALA A 146 -5.88 -3.51 -12.21
CA ALA A 146 -4.87 -3.70 -13.24
C ALA A 146 -5.12 -5.00 -14.03
N TYR A 147 -5.54 -6.08 -13.36
CA TYR A 147 -5.88 -7.36 -13.99
C TYR A 147 -7.04 -7.20 -14.98
N TYR A 148 -8.14 -6.59 -14.55
CA TYR A 148 -9.28 -6.34 -15.43
C TYR A 148 -8.97 -5.30 -16.52
N ALA A 149 -8.07 -4.35 -16.28
CA ALA A 149 -7.60 -3.42 -17.30
C ALA A 149 -6.82 -4.13 -18.43
N VAL A 150 -6.00 -5.13 -18.09
CA VAL A 150 -5.32 -5.95 -19.13
C VAL A 150 -6.34 -6.77 -19.91
N LEU A 151 -7.28 -7.47 -19.27
CA LEU A 151 -8.32 -8.24 -19.97
C LEU A 151 -9.16 -7.35 -20.89
N LYS A 152 -9.54 -6.16 -20.42
CA LYS A 152 -10.22 -5.15 -21.23
C LYS A 152 -9.38 -4.74 -22.44
N SER A 153 -8.09 -4.46 -22.25
CA SER A 153 -7.19 -4.05 -23.33
C SER A 153 -6.97 -5.17 -24.35
N GLN A 154 -6.90 -6.44 -23.92
CA GLN A 154 -6.85 -7.61 -24.81
C GLN A 154 -8.14 -7.74 -25.66
N ALA A 155 -9.31 -7.57 -25.02
CA ALA A 155 -10.58 -7.62 -25.73
C ALA A 155 -10.69 -6.49 -26.76
N LEU A 156 -10.26 -5.27 -26.41
CA LEU A 156 -10.27 -4.12 -27.34
C LEU A 156 -9.28 -4.28 -28.48
N LEU A 157 -8.11 -4.86 -28.22
CA LEU A 157 -7.15 -5.19 -29.28
C LEU A 157 -7.75 -6.15 -30.29
N LYS A 158 -8.42 -7.21 -29.81
CA LYS A 158 -9.11 -8.16 -30.70
C LYS A 158 -10.16 -7.47 -31.57
N VAL A 159 -11.00 -6.60 -31.01
CA VAL A 159 -11.96 -5.80 -31.78
C VAL A 159 -11.26 -4.94 -32.82
N ALA A 160 -10.15 -4.29 -32.48
CA ALA A 160 -9.40 -3.45 -33.41
C ALA A 160 -8.78 -4.27 -34.57
N GLU A 161 -8.22 -5.44 -34.29
CA GLU A 161 -7.67 -6.37 -35.31
C GLU A 161 -8.75 -6.85 -36.27
N GLU A 162 -9.90 -7.27 -35.76
CA GLU A 162 -11.06 -7.67 -36.57
C GLU A 162 -11.57 -6.47 -37.41
N THR A 163 -11.66 -5.28 -36.80
CA THR A 163 -12.07 -4.05 -37.54
C THR A 163 -11.13 -3.74 -38.69
N VAL A 164 -9.80 -3.79 -38.48
CA VAL A 164 -8.83 -3.54 -39.59
C VAL A 164 -9.01 -4.55 -40.72
N LYS A 165 -9.14 -5.84 -40.37
CA LYS A 165 -9.36 -6.88 -41.36
C LYS A 165 -10.62 -6.65 -42.19
N ASP A 166 -11.73 -6.30 -41.54
CA ASP A 166 -12.99 -6.03 -42.25
C ASP A 166 -12.94 -4.77 -43.12
N ARG A 167 -12.30 -3.71 -42.64
CA ARG A 167 -12.10 -2.49 -43.42
C ARG A 167 -11.17 -2.72 -44.62
N GLN A 168 -10.14 -3.53 -44.49
CA GLN A 168 -9.26 -3.90 -45.57
C GLN A 168 -10.03 -4.62 -46.69
N ILE A 169 -10.84 -5.63 -46.34
CA ILE A 169 -11.66 -6.38 -47.28
C ILE A 169 -12.60 -5.45 -48.05
N VAL A 170 -13.27 -4.52 -47.33
CA VAL A 170 -14.18 -3.54 -47.97
C VAL A 170 -13.44 -2.57 -48.89
N SER A 171 -12.28 -2.07 -48.46
CA SER A 171 -11.44 -1.16 -49.27
C SER A 171 -10.98 -1.86 -50.57
N ASP A 172 -10.50 -3.11 -50.47
CA ASP A 172 -10.06 -3.87 -51.63
C ASP A 172 -11.21 -4.13 -52.60
N GLN A 173 -12.40 -4.54 -52.10
CA GLN A 173 -13.59 -4.76 -52.92
C GLN A 173 -14.04 -3.48 -53.65
N ILE A 174 -14.09 -2.33 -52.97
CA ILE A 174 -14.51 -1.08 -53.57
C ILE A 174 -13.49 -0.61 -54.61
N THR A 175 -12.19 -0.79 -54.36
CA THR A 175 -11.11 -0.47 -55.28
C THR A 175 -11.22 -1.31 -56.55
N GLU A 176 -11.52 -2.61 -56.49
CA GLU A 176 -11.73 -3.44 -57.66
C GLU A 176 -12.99 -3.07 -58.45
N LEU A 177 -14.07 -2.67 -57.79
CA LEU A 177 -15.30 -2.19 -58.41
C LEU A 177 -15.07 -0.86 -59.11
N GLU A 178 -14.24 0.05 -58.60
CA GLU A 178 -13.89 1.31 -59.22
C GLU A 178 -13.07 1.10 -60.48
N LYS A 179 -12.07 0.22 -60.49
CA LYS A 179 -11.31 -0.17 -61.69
C LYS A 179 -12.21 -0.62 -62.82
N ASN A 180 -13.30 -1.31 -62.52
CA ASN A 180 -14.32 -1.74 -63.47
C ASN A 180 -15.42 -0.68 -63.70
N LYS A 181 -15.25 0.57 -63.22
CA LYS A 181 -16.19 1.70 -63.35
C LYS A 181 -17.58 1.44 -62.76
N LEU A 182 -17.68 0.53 -61.81
CA LEU A 182 -18.94 0.21 -61.12
C LEU A 182 -19.14 1.06 -59.85
N LYS A 183 -18.06 1.70 -59.35
CA LYS A 183 -18.07 2.60 -58.19
C LYS A 183 -17.23 3.84 -58.49
N SER A 184 -17.38 4.88 -57.66
CA SER A 184 -16.68 6.15 -57.86
C SER A 184 -15.37 6.19 -57.07
N GLY A 185 -14.41 7.07 -57.49
CA GLY A 185 -13.21 7.35 -56.71
C GLY A 185 -13.51 7.97 -55.35
N LEU A 186 -14.69 8.56 -55.15
CA LEU A 186 -15.17 9.02 -53.86
C LEU A 186 -15.44 7.85 -52.91
N ASP A 187 -16.05 6.75 -53.41
CA ASP A 187 -16.28 5.52 -52.62
C ASP A 187 -14.96 4.92 -52.13
N VAL A 188 -13.93 4.86 -52.99
CA VAL A 188 -12.57 4.41 -52.65
C VAL A 188 -11.97 5.30 -51.58
N SER A 189 -12.12 6.63 -51.71
CA SER A 189 -11.59 7.56 -50.70
C SER A 189 -12.23 7.36 -49.33
N PHE A 190 -13.53 7.17 -49.24
CA PHE A 190 -14.22 6.87 -47.98
C PHE A 190 -13.80 5.53 -47.39
N ALA A 191 -13.65 4.47 -48.20
CA ALA A 191 -13.17 3.16 -47.73
C ALA A 191 -11.75 3.26 -47.17
N ASN A 192 -10.86 3.99 -47.83
CA ASN A 192 -9.49 4.22 -47.36
C ASN A 192 -9.43 5.02 -46.06
N VAL A 193 -10.30 6.03 -45.89
CA VAL A 193 -10.41 6.78 -44.63
C VAL A 193 -10.83 5.86 -43.48
N ASN A 194 -11.85 5.01 -43.72
CA ASN A 194 -12.30 4.05 -42.70
C ASN A 194 -11.20 3.02 -42.34
N LEU A 195 -10.44 2.56 -43.35
CA LEU A 195 -9.30 1.68 -43.11
C LEU A 195 -8.19 2.36 -42.26
N ALA A 196 -7.83 3.60 -42.64
CA ALA A 196 -6.83 4.35 -41.85
C ALA A 196 -7.28 4.63 -40.42
N GLN A 197 -8.57 4.90 -40.18
CA GLN A 197 -9.12 5.03 -38.82
C GLN A 197 -9.04 3.72 -38.03
N ALA A 198 -9.32 2.59 -38.67
CA ALA A 198 -9.17 1.27 -38.01
C ALA A 198 -7.70 0.96 -37.67
N GLN A 199 -6.77 1.31 -38.57
CA GLN A 199 -5.32 1.17 -38.30
C GLN A 199 -4.85 2.03 -37.13
N LEU A 200 -5.34 3.29 -37.04
CA LEU A 200 -5.07 4.16 -35.90
C LEU A 200 -5.61 3.55 -34.58
N LEU A 201 -6.83 2.99 -34.61
CA LEU A 201 -7.40 2.29 -33.45
C LEU A 201 -6.52 1.09 -33.02
N LEU A 202 -6.03 0.32 -34.02
CA LEU A 202 -5.14 -0.82 -33.74
C LEU A 202 -3.84 -0.38 -33.05
N ILE A 203 -3.18 0.66 -33.56
CA ILE A 203 -1.96 1.22 -32.95
C ILE A 203 -2.24 1.65 -31.50
N GLN A 204 -3.38 2.32 -31.28
CA GLN A 204 -3.78 2.81 -29.96
C GLN A 204 -4.05 1.67 -28.97
N THR A 205 -4.77 0.63 -29.41
CA THR A 205 -5.08 -0.53 -28.55
C THR A 205 -3.85 -1.38 -28.25
N GLN A 206 -2.92 -1.51 -29.21
CA GLN A 206 -1.61 -2.16 -28.97
C GLN A 206 -0.81 -1.43 -27.89
N ASN A 207 -0.72 -0.11 -27.99
CA ASN A 207 -0.03 0.68 -26.95
C ASN A 207 -0.72 0.58 -25.59
N ASN A 208 -2.05 0.66 -25.54
CA ASN A 208 -2.82 0.55 -24.30
C ASN A 208 -2.63 -0.82 -23.63
N LEU A 209 -2.55 -1.90 -24.42
CA LEU A 209 -2.26 -3.23 -23.87
C LEU A 209 -0.87 -3.29 -23.23
N GLN A 210 0.15 -2.71 -23.88
CA GLN A 210 1.50 -2.68 -23.28
C GLN A 210 1.51 -1.84 -21.99
N ALA A 211 0.84 -0.70 -21.98
CA ALA A 211 0.71 0.13 -20.78
C ALA A 211 0.01 -0.65 -19.64
N SER A 212 -1.09 -1.35 -19.93
CA SER A 212 -1.80 -2.13 -18.91
C SER A 212 -0.98 -3.31 -18.36
N TYR A 213 -0.09 -3.93 -19.17
CA TYR A 213 0.88 -4.91 -18.65
C TYR A 213 1.93 -4.29 -17.72
N ALA A 214 2.38 -3.06 -18.01
CA ALA A 214 3.29 -2.35 -17.12
C ALA A 214 2.62 -2.02 -15.77
N ASP A 215 1.37 -1.56 -15.81
CA ASP A 215 0.57 -1.28 -14.60
C ASP A 215 0.36 -2.55 -13.77
N LEU A 216 -0.01 -3.67 -14.41
CA LEU A 216 -0.17 -4.96 -13.73
C LEU A 216 1.16 -5.44 -13.13
N SER A 217 2.26 -5.32 -13.86
CA SER A 217 3.59 -5.72 -13.35
C SER A 217 3.95 -4.93 -12.08
N THR A 218 3.67 -3.63 -12.09
CA THR A 218 3.89 -2.75 -10.93
C THR A 218 2.99 -3.13 -9.75
N ALA A 219 1.70 -3.40 -10.00
CA ALA A 219 0.75 -3.84 -8.98
C ALA A 219 1.14 -5.20 -8.35
N LEU A 220 1.77 -6.09 -9.13
CA LEU A 220 2.32 -7.36 -8.66
C LEU A 220 3.66 -7.22 -7.91
N GLY A 221 4.23 -6.01 -7.85
CA GLY A 221 5.52 -5.75 -7.20
C GLY A 221 6.75 -6.09 -8.04
N TYR A 222 6.62 -6.26 -9.35
CA TYR A 222 7.77 -6.46 -10.24
C TYR A 222 8.38 -5.12 -10.66
N PRO A 223 9.72 -5.00 -10.70
CA PRO A 223 10.38 -3.78 -11.15
C PRO A 223 10.32 -3.61 -12.68
N ASP A 224 10.22 -4.73 -13.42
CA ASP A 224 10.22 -4.75 -14.88
C ASP A 224 8.87 -5.22 -15.41
N GLN A 225 8.49 -4.70 -16.60
CA GLN A 225 7.29 -5.14 -17.29
C GLN A 225 7.38 -6.62 -17.67
N LYS A 226 6.32 -7.37 -17.36
CA LYS A 226 6.13 -8.77 -17.77
C LYS A 226 4.83 -8.92 -18.53
N SER A 227 4.83 -9.79 -19.50
CA SER A 227 3.61 -10.21 -20.20
C SER A 227 3.06 -11.47 -19.56
N PHE A 228 1.75 -11.48 -19.31
CA PHE A 228 1.05 -12.61 -18.70
C PHE A 228 -0.04 -13.12 -19.63
N ILE A 229 -0.29 -14.43 -19.61
CA ILE A 229 -1.50 -15.00 -20.17
C ILE A 229 -2.52 -15.02 -19.04
N LEU A 230 -3.56 -14.16 -19.12
CA LEU A 230 -4.57 -14.05 -18.09
C LEU A 230 -5.73 -15.00 -18.35
N SER A 231 -6.32 -15.53 -17.27
CA SER A 231 -7.57 -16.28 -17.33
C SER A 231 -8.75 -15.30 -17.34
N ASP A 232 -9.67 -15.44 -18.29
CA ASP A 232 -10.91 -14.68 -18.31
C ASP A 232 -11.93 -15.35 -17.38
N GLU A 233 -12.30 -14.67 -16.31
CA GLU A 233 -13.27 -15.15 -15.33
C GLU A 233 -14.70 -14.79 -15.71
N SER A 234 -15.65 -15.55 -15.17
CA SER A 234 -17.08 -15.23 -15.35
C SER A 234 -17.42 -13.89 -14.68
N ALA A 235 -18.32 -13.13 -15.30
CA ALA A 235 -18.78 -11.88 -14.72
C ALA A 235 -19.36 -12.10 -13.30
N PRO A 236 -19.07 -11.20 -12.35
CA PRO A 236 -19.63 -11.27 -11.00
C PRO A 236 -21.17 -11.25 -10.99
N SER A 237 -21.78 -11.75 -9.90
CA SER A 237 -23.23 -11.63 -9.67
C SER A 237 -23.65 -10.17 -9.50
N ALA A 238 -24.97 -9.91 -9.61
CA ALA A 238 -25.54 -8.58 -9.39
C ALA A 238 -25.13 -7.98 -8.02
N PRO A 239 -24.90 -6.66 -7.94
CA PRO A 239 -24.53 -6.02 -6.69
C PRO A 239 -25.69 -6.11 -5.67
N PRO A 240 -25.39 -6.13 -4.35
CA PRO A 240 -26.40 -6.16 -3.31
C PRO A 240 -27.37 -4.98 -3.41
N ALA A 241 -28.66 -5.22 -3.15
CA ALA A 241 -29.69 -4.19 -3.26
C ALA A 241 -29.69 -3.19 -2.09
N ASP A 242 -29.30 -3.62 -0.88
CA ASP A 242 -29.34 -2.79 0.33
C ASP A 242 -27.96 -2.15 0.63
N ILE A 243 -27.84 -0.88 0.31
CA ILE A 243 -26.67 -0.06 0.60
C ILE A 243 -26.49 0.20 2.10
N THR A 244 -27.58 0.19 2.89
CA THR A 244 -27.51 0.52 4.32
C THR A 244 -26.73 -0.56 5.06
N GLN A 245 -26.96 -1.83 4.70
CA GLN A 245 -26.22 -2.96 5.24
C GLN A 245 -24.73 -2.87 4.89
N LEU A 246 -24.38 -2.53 3.65
CA LEU A 246 -22.99 -2.36 3.21
C LEU A 246 -22.25 -1.25 3.97
N ILE A 247 -22.93 -0.11 4.20
CA ILE A 247 -22.37 0.99 4.99
C ILE A 247 -22.14 0.55 6.44
N SER A 248 -23.11 -0.14 7.06
CA SER A 248 -22.95 -0.59 8.44
C SER A 248 -21.82 -1.61 8.59
N GLN A 249 -21.66 -2.52 7.64
CA GLN A 249 -20.55 -3.46 7.57
C GLN A 249 -19.22 -2.72 7.45
N ALA A 250 -19.08 -1.82 6.50
CA ALA A 250 -17.87 -1.03 6.30
C ALA A 250 -17.45 -0.24 7.55
N LEU A 251 -18.42 0.36 8.26
CA LEU A 251 -18.15 1.10 9.50
C LEU A 251 -17.67 0.21 10.66
N GLN A 252 -17.94 -1.09 10.61
CA GLN A 252 -17.49 -2.07 11.61
C GLN A 252 -16.15 -2.70 11.22
N ASP A 253 -16.03 -3.17 9.99
CA ASP A 253 -15.01 -4.13 9.54
C ASP A 253 -13.80 -3.48 8.90
N ARG A 254 -13.89 -2.22 8.42
CA ARG A 254 -12.74 -1.58 7.76
C ARG A 254 -11.55 -1.38 8.69
N PRO A 255 -10.35 -1.91 8.32
CA PRO A 255 -9.16 -1.88 9.19
C PRO A 255 -8.73 -0.46 9.55
N GLU A 256 -8.84 0.51 8.64
CA GLU A 256 -8.49 1.90 8.92
C GLU A 256 -9.39 2.54 9.99
N LEU A 257 -10.67 2.14 10.10
CA LEU A 257 -11.55 2.59 11.18
C LEU A 257 -11.21 1.92 12.51
N ILE A 258 -10.83 0.64 12.47
CA ILE A 258 -10.34 -0.09 13.66
C ILE A 258 -9.07 0.58 14.16
N GLY A 259 -8.10 0.83 13.27
CA GLY A 259 -6.86 1.54 13.58
C GLY A 259 -7.10 2.97 14.08
N GLY A 260 -8.05 3.68 13.49
CA GLY A 260 -8.48 5.01 13.92
C GLY A 260 -9.02 5.04 15.34
N ARG A 261 -9.88 4.08 15.73
CA ARG A 261 -10.38 3.92 17.12
C ARG A 261 -9.23 3.64 18.09
N MET A 262 -8.29 2.79 17.71
CA MET A 262 -7.09 2.51 18.53
C MET A 262 -6.21 3.75 18.68
N SER A 263 -6.09 4.58 17.65
CA SER A 263 -5.32 5.83 17.69
C SER A 263 -5.98 6.87 18.64
N VAL A 264 -7.30 6.97 18.64
CA VAL A 264 -8.05 7.80 19.61
C VAL A 264 -7.79 7.32 21.05
N ASN A 265 -7.95 6.03 21.30
CA ASN A 265 -7.72 5.45 22.63
C ASN A 265 -6.24 5.61 23.08
N SER A 266 -5.29 5.53 22.14
CA SER A 266 -3.88 5.80 22.40
C SER A 266 -3.64 7.23 22.84
N ALA A 267 -4.23 8.22 22.14
CA ALA A 267 -4.09 9.62 22.48
C ALA A 267 -4.75 9.96 23.83
N GLN A 268 -5.88 9.34 24.17
CA GLN A 268 -6.54 9.48 25.46
C GLN A 268 -5.70 8.91 26.61
N SER A 269 -5.10 7.72 26.41
CA SER A 269 -4.19 7.14 27.39
C SER A 269 -2.94 8.02 27.57
N TYR A 270 -2.39 8.59 26.48
CA TYR A 270 -1.27 9.52 26.55
C TYR A 270 -1.64 10.77 27.38
N ALA A 271 -2.82 11.36 27.14
CA ALA A 271 -3.30 12.52 27.90
C ALA A 271 -3.49 12.19 29.39
N THR A 272 -3.93 10.97 29.72
CA THR A 272 -4.00 10.50 31.11
C THR A 272 -2.61 10.41 31.74
N GLY A 273 -1.62 9.86 31.02
CA GLY A 273 -0.23 9.81 31.48
C GLY A 273 0.37 11.19 31.73
N GLU A 274 0.06 12.19 30.88
CA GLU A 274 0.48 13.59 31.09
C GLU A 274 -0.22 14.24 32.29
N ARG A 275 -1.47 13.93 32.55
CA ARG A 275 -2.17 14.36 33.78
C ARG A 275 -1.48 13.79 35.02
N ASP A 276 -1.03 12.52 34.95
CA ASP A 276 -0.45 11.81 36.09
C ASP A 276 0.99 12.28 36.43
N LEU A 277 1.54 13.24 35.67
CA LEU A 277 2.78 13.96 36.00
C LEU A 277 2.71 14.66 37.37
N TRP A 278 1.52 14.97 37.88
CA TRP A 278 1.32 15.57 39.19
C TRP A 278 1.52 14.57 40.35
N PHE A 279 1.52 13.27 40.10
CA PHE A 279 1.76 12.29 41.13
C PHE A 279 3.25 12.15 41.48
N PRO A 280 3.58 11.82 42.75
CA PRO A 280 4.95 11.56 43.15
C PRO A 280 5.57 10.42 42.32
N THR A 281 6.87 10.46 42.11
CA THR A 281 7.65 9.35 41.54
C THR A 281 8.56 8.78 42.62
N ILE A 282 8.46 7.47 42.82
CA ILE A 282 9.32 6.74 43.78
C ILE A 282 10.29 5.86 42.99
N SER A 283 11.59 6.04 43.19
CA SER A 283 12.64 5.26 42.53
C SER A 283 13.68 4.80 43.58
N THR A 284 14.34 3.68 43.27
CA THR A 284 15.50 3.22 44.01
C THR A 284 16.75 3.42 43.18
N ILE A 285 17.86 3.69 43.87
CA ILE A 285 19.19 3.76 43.29
C ILE A 285 20.17 2.98 44.12
N ALA A 286 21.03 2.22 43.46
CA ALA A 286 22.17 1.58 44.08
C ALA A 286 23.43 1.88 43.27
N VAL A 287 24.52 2.18 43.95
CA VAL A 287 25.82 2.47 43.34
C VAL A 287 26.90 1.67 44.03
N ALA A 288 27.87 1.16 43.29
CA ALA A 288 29.09 0.52 43.84
C ALA A 288 30.26 0.78 42.88
N GLY A 289 31.45 0.99 43.47
CA GLY A 289 32.62 1.26 42.63
C GLY A 289 33.92 1.37 43.40
N LEU A 290 34.98 1.72 42.65
CA LEU A 290 36.33 1.91 43.10
C LEU A 290 36.82 3.32 42.77
N THR A 291 37.57 3.92 43.70
CA THR A 291 38.22 5.24 43.49
C THR A 291 39.71 5.10 43.82
N PRO A 292 40.51 4.51 42.91
CA PRO A 292 41.94 4.28 43.16
C PRO A 292 42.76 5.59 43.27
N VAL A 293 42.39 6.60 42.51
CA VAL A 293 43.00 7.95 42.64
C VAL A 293 41.96 8.84 43.32
N ARG A 294 42.30 9.35 44.48
CA ARG A 294 41.37 10.06 45.34
C ARG A 294 42.12 10.91 46.38
N GLU A 295 41.39 11.77 47.07
CA GLU A 295 41.88 12.33 48.32
C GLU A 295 42.14 11.25 49.38
N THR A 296 43.22 11.36 50.15
CA THR A 296 43.66 10.36 51.14
C THR A 296 42.68 10.13 52.27
N ALA A 297 41.81 11.11 52.56
CA ALA A 297 40.76 10.99 53.56
C ALA A 297 39.58 10.13 53.15
N LEU A 298 39.43 9.84 51.83
CA LEU A 298 38.30 9.05 51.30
C LEU A 298 38.66 7.58 51.12
N GLY A 299 37.69 6.71 51.28
CA GLY A 299 37.85 5.27 51.03
C GLY A 299 38.10 4.97 49.53
N SER A 300 38.84 3.87 49.25
CA SER A 300 39.09 3.40 47.89
C SER A 300 37.92 2.66 47.25
N ARG A 301 36.91 2.34 48.00
CA ARG A 301 35.68 1.65 47.58
C ARG A 301 34.49 2.44 48.07
N TYR A 302 33.46 2.45 47.25
CA TYR A 302 32.18 3.02 47.67
C TYR A 302 31.02 2.09 47.29
N ALA A 303 30.01 2.04 48.12
CA ALA A 303 28.72 1.42 47.85
C ALA A 303 27.66 2.19 48.62
N ALA A 304 26.53 2.44 47.93
CA ALA A 304 25.37 3.06 48.56
C ALA A 304 24.10 2.54 47.90
N ALA A 305 23.03 2.44 48.64
CA ALA A 305 21.71 2.16 48.13
C ALA A 305 20.71 3.06 48.86
N GLY A 306 19.70 3.50 48.14
CA GLY A 306 18.70 4.39 48.69
C GLY A 306 17.45 4.44 47.83
N PHE A 307 16.47 5.18 48.28
CA PHE A 307 15.28 5.52 47.51
C PHE A 307 15.15 7.04 47.39
N ASN A 308 14.52 7.47 46.29
CA ASN A 308 14.21 8.86 46.05
C ASN A 308 12.70 9.00 45.84
N VAL A 309 12.07 9.94 46.52
CA VAL A 309 10.69 10.30 46.32
C VAL A 309 10.69 11.72 45.78
N ASN A 310 10.30 11.90 44.51
CA ASN A 310 10.18 13.18 43.87
C ASN A 310 8.71 13.60 43.85
N ILE A 311 8.38 14.69 44.53
CA ILE A 311 7.02 15.23 44.62
C ILE A 311 7.01 16.59 43.93
N PRO A 312 6.34 16.74 42.77
CA PRO A 312 6.26 18.01 42.10
C PRO A 312 5.31 18.96 42.84
N ILE A 313 5.85 20.06 43.35
CA ILE A 313 5.04 21.08 44.08
C ILE A 313 4.64 22.21 43.13
N PHE A 314 5.58 22.70 42.34
CA PHE A 314 5.35 23.77 41.36
C PHE A 314 6.36 23.64 40.22
N ASN A 315 5.87 23.74 39.01
CA ASN A 315 6.66 23.56 37.76
C ASN A 315 6.39 24.69 36.74
N GLY A 316 6.00 25.86 37.15
CA GLY A 316 5.73 26.98 36.24
C GLY A 316 4.57 26.70 35.26
N ARG A 317 3.58 25.87 35.64
CA ARG A 317 2.42 25.41 34.83
C ARG A 317 2.77 24.45 33.67
N GLN A 318 4.00 23.94 33.60
CA GLN A 318 4.41 23.04 32.53
C GLN A 318 3.50 21.82 32.40
N PHE A 319 3.17 21.14 33.52
CA PHE A 319 2.34 19.94 33.50
C PHE A 319 0.90 20.22 33.07
N ASN A 320 0.35 21.39 33.44
CA ASN A 320 -0.96 21.82 32.96
C ASN A 320 -0.95 22.03 31.44
N ALA A 321 0.12 22.62 30.90
CA ALA A 321 0.27 22.84 29.46
C ALA A 321 0.43 21.52 28.70
N LEU A 322 1.26 20.60 29.19
CA LEU A 322 1.44 19.25 28.58
C LEU A 322 0.13 18.46 28.57
N HIS A 323 -0.61 18.46 29.70
CA HIS A 323 -1.92 17.80 29.75
C HIS A 323 -2.94 18.46 28.82
N ALA A 324 -2.98 19.79 28.76
CA ALA A 324 -3.87 20.52 27.85
C ALA A 324 -3.53 20.24 26.37
N GLU A 325 -2.23 20.21 26.02
CA GLU A 325 -1.76 19.84 24.70
C GLU A 325 -2.21 18.42 24.33
N ALA A 326 -1.92 17.43 25.19
CA ALA A 326 -2.28 16.03 24.96
C ALA A 326 -3.80 15.83 24.85
N THR A 327 -4.58 16.55 25.65
CA THR A 327 -6.05 16.51 25.57
C THR A 327 -6.55 17.10 24.25
N ALA A 328 -5.99 18.23 23.81
CA ALA A 328 -6.33 18.81 22.50
C ALA A 328 -5.96 17.87 21.35
N GLN A 329 -4.82 17.17 21.42
CA GLN A 329 -4.43 16.16 20.45
C GLN A 329 -5.39 14.97 20.44
N ALA A 330 -5.87 14.51 21.61
CA ALA A 330 -6.87 13.45 21.70
C ALA A 330 -8.19 13.86 21.04
N HIS A 331 -8.67 15.08 21.29
CA HIS A 331 -9.86 15.60 20.61
C HIS A 331 -9.67 15.76 19.08
N ALA A 332 -8.47 16.14 18.64
CA ALA A 332 -8.16 16.18 17.22
C ALA A 332 -8.25 14.78 16.58
N GLN A 333 -7.75 13.73 17.25
CA GLN A 333 -7.87 12.35 16.77
C GLN A 333 -9.33 11.88 16.71
N GLU A 334 -10.19 12.29 17.65
CA GLU A 334 -11.63 12.01 17.59
C GLU A 334 -12.30 12.64 16.36
N GLN A 335 -11.94 13.89 16.02
CA GLN A 335 -12.47 14.53 14.81
C GLN A 335 -11.93 13.88 13.52
N TYR A 336 -10.67 13.48 13.48
CA TYR A 336 -10.14 12.71 12.35
C TYR A 336 -10.86 11.37 12.15
N LEU A 337 -11.20 10.67 13.23
CA LEU A 337 -12.00 9.44 13.14
C LEU A 337 -13.42 9.70 12.59
N ARG A 338 -14.08 10.80 13.02
CA ARG A 338 -15.41 11.18 12.49
C ARG A 338 -15.35 11.54 10.99
N ASP A 339 -14.32 12.28 10.59
CA ASP A 339 -14.10 12.59 9.18
C ASP A 339 -13.85 11.30 8.35
N LEU A 340 -13.04 10.37 8.87
CA LEU A 340 -12.79 9.09 8.23
C LEU A 340 -14.08 8.26 8.08
N GLN A 341 -14.95 8.23 9.12
CA GLN A 341 -16.27 7.57 9.04
C GLN A 341 -17.15 8.18 7.95
N SER A 342 -17.13 9.51 7.82
CA SER A 342 -17.88 10.21 6.77
C SER A 342 -17.36 9.90 5.38
N ARG A 343 -16.03 9.84 5.22
CA ARG A 343 -15.40 9.45 3.95
C ARG A 343 -15.72 8.01 3.57
N VAL A 344 -15.61 7.07 4.51
CA VAL A 344 -15.95 5.66 4.29
C VAL A 344 -17.40 5.54 3.83
N THR A 345 -18.33 6.20 4.51
CA THR A 345 -19.76 6.20 4.12
C THR A 345 -19.97 6.72 2.70
N ARG A 346 -19.30 7.81 2.34
CA ARG A 346 -19.34 8.37 0.97
C ARG A 346 -18.78 7.37 -0.05
N ASP A 347 -17.63 6.76 0.25
CA ASP A 347 -16.88 5.93 -0.69
C ASP A 347 -17.60 4.60 -0.96
N VAL A 348 -18.19 3.99 0.08
CA VAL A 348 -19.11 2.83 -0.10
C VAL A 348 -20.30 3.19 -0.98
N ARG A 349 -20.93 4.35 -0.74
CA ARG A 349 -22.08 4.80 -1.55
C ARG A 349 -21.69 5.01 -3.00
N LYS A 350 -20.54 5.65 -3.24
CA LYS A 350 -20.04 5.88 -4.60
C LYS A 350 -19.73 4.56 -5.31
N ALA A 351 -18.98 3.67 -4.66
CA ALA A 351 -18.65 2.36 -5.22
C ALA A 351 -19.89 1.51 -5.54
N TRP A 352 -20.92 1.57 -4.67
CA TRP A 352 -22.19 0.89 -4.94
C TRP A 352 -22.93 1.47 -6.15
N LEU A 353 -22.99 2.81 -6.27
CA LEU A 353 -23.59 3.47 -7.45
C LEU A 353 -22.87 3.13 -8.73
N ASP A 354 -21.52 3.13 -8.69
CA ASP A 354 -20.68 2.79 -9.83
C ASP A 354 -20.88 1.32 -10.25
N ALA A 355 -20.89 0.37 -9.29
CA ALA A 355 -21.14 -1.05 -9.56
C ALA A 355 -22.55 -1.28 -10.12
N ASN A 356 -23.58 -0.64 -9.56
CA ASN A 356 -24.95 -0.77 -10.05
C ASN A 356 -25.13 -0.18 -11.45
N SER A 357 -24.54 0.97 -11.71
CA SER A 357 -24.51 1.59 -13.06
C SER A 357 -23.80 0.69 -14.08
N ALA A 358 -22.63 0.15 -13.71
CA ALA A 358 -21.87 -0.75 -14.57
C ALA A 358 -22.64 -2.04 -14.86
N PHE A 359 -23.33 -2.60 -13.87
CA PHE A 359 -24.22 -3.77 -14.04
C PHE A 359 -25.36 -3.50 -15.02
N GLN A 360 -26.06 -2.36 -14.89
CA GLN A 360 -27.13 -1.99 -15.80
C GLN A 360 -26.63 -1.79 -17.25
N ARG A 361 -25.40 -1.27 -17.40
CA ARG A 361 -24.78 -1.08 -18.72
C ARG A 361 -24.56 -2.40 -19.46
N LEU A 362 -24.36 -3.55 -18.78
CA LEU A 362 -24.16 -4.86 -19.44
C LEU A 362 -25.31 -5.20 -20.40
N SER A 363 -26.55 -5.06 -19.97
CA SER A 363 -27.72 -5.38 -20.79
C SER A 363 -27.93 -4.38 -21.92
N VAL A 364 -27.75 -3.09 -21.64
CA VAL A 364 -27.93 -2.02 -22.63
C VAL A 364 -26.87 -2.09 -23.73
N THR A 365 -25.60 -2.35 -23.36
CA THR A 365 -24.50 -2.47 -24.35
C THR A 365 -24.67 -3.71 -25.22
N GLN A 366 -25.20 -4.82 -24.67
CA GLN A 366 -25.53 -6.00 -25.46
C GLN A 366 -26.67 -5.71 -26.46
N GLN A 367 -27.71 -4.99 -26.05
CA GLN A 367 -28.77 -4.54 -26.97
C GLN A 367 -28.22 -3.62 -28.06
N LEU A 368 -27.34 -2.67 -27.67
CA LEU A 368 -26.67 -1.77 -28.63
C LEU A 368 -25.89 -2.56 -29.69
N LEU A 369 -25.10 -3.56 -29.26
CA LEU A 369 -24.33 -4.41 -30.17
C LEU A 369 -25.26 -5.17 -31.14
N ASN A 370 -26.33 -5.76 -30.63
CA ASN A 370 -27.30 -6.49 -31.47
C ASN A 370 -27.95 -5.57 -32.55
N GLN A 371 -28.32 -4.35 -32.16
CA GLN A 371 -28.91 -3.40 -33.11
C GLN A 371 -27.89 -2.87 -34.12
N ALA A 372 -26.65 -2.58 -33.69
CA ALA A 372 -25.58 -2.15 -34.58
C ALA A 372 -25.21 -3.24 -35.60
N THR A 373 -25.20 -4.51 -35.18
CA THR A 373 -24.97 -5.68 -36.04
C THR A 373 -26.04 -5.77 -37.12
N GLN A 374 -27.32 -5.67 -36.76
CA GLN A 374 -28.42 -5.69 -37.71
C GLN A 374 -28.38 -4.50 -38.70
N ALA A 375 -28.08 -3.30 -38.17
CA ALA A 375 -27.95 -2.11 -38.99
C ALA A 375 -26.81 -2.21 -40.00
N LEU A 376 -25.67 -2.77 -39.61
CA LEU A 376 -24.53 -3.00 -40.49
C LEU A 376 -24.87 -3.99 -41.60
N ASP A 377 -25.50 -5.13 -41.25
CA ASP A 377 -25.91 -6.15 -42.24
C ASP A 377 -26.84 -5.57 -43.28
N LEU A 378 -27.87 -4.86 -42.86
CA LEU A 378 -28.79 -4.16 -43.77
C LEU A 378 -28.09 -3.12 -44.64
N ALA A 379 -27.22 -2.29 -44.08
CA ALA A 379 -26.46 -1.27 -44.83
C ALA A 379 -25.53 -1.94 -45.85
N GLN A 380 -24.88 -3.03 -45.53
CA GLN A 380 -24.04 -3.79 -46.48
C GLN A 380 -24.85 -4.37 -47.65
N GLN A 381 -26.01 -4.97 -47.37
CA GLN A 381 -26.90 -5.53 -48.42
C GLN A 381 -27.41 -4.43 -49.34
N ARG A 382 -27.90 -3.30 -48.79
CA ARG A 382 -28.37 -2.16 -49.55
C ARG A 382 -27.28 -1.55 -50.46
N TYR A 383 -26.05 -1.42 -49.89
CA TYR A 383 -24.90 -0.88 -50.64
C TYR A 383 -24.48 -1.84 -51.78
N LYS A 384 -24.49 -3.17 -51.58
CA LYS A 384 -24.23 -4.18 -52.62
C LYS A 384 -25.25 -4.11 -53.78
N LEU A 385 -26.53 -3.86 -53.44
CA LEU A 385 -27.60 -3.71 -54.43
C LEU A 385 -27.67 -2.31 -55.09
N GLY A 386 -26.78 -1.39 -54.70
CA GLY A 386 -26.77 0.00 -55.23
C GLY A 386 -27.90 0.87 -54.68
N LEU A 387 -28.59 0.45 -53.60
CA LEU A 387 -29.74 1.12 -52.99
C LEU A 387 -29.34 2.11 -51.86
N SER A 388 -28.07 2.18 -51.50
CA SER A 388 -27.56 3.13 -50.52
C SER A 388 -26.18 3.67 -50.90
N SER A 389 -25.78 4.76 -50.24
CA SER A 389 -24.48 5.40 -50.46
C SER A 389 -23.40 4.77 -49.59
N ILE A 390 -22.12 4.99 -49.94
CA ILE A 390 -20.96 4.64 -49.13
C ILE A 390 -21.00 5.29 -47.73
N ILE A 391 -21.65 6.48 -47.61
CA ILE A 391 -21.80 7.20 -46.36
C ILE A 391 -22.66 6.41 -45.37
N GLU A 392 -23.80 5.84 -45.84
CA GLU A 392 -24.69 5.00 -45.02
C GLU A 392 -23.94 3.75 -44.49
N LEU A 393 -23.20 3.09 -45.38
CA LEU A 393 -22.36 1.94 -45.01
C LEU A 393 -21.26 2.33 -43.98
N SER A 394 -20.54 3.42 -44.24
CA SER A 394 -19.49 3.90 -43.32
C SER A 394 -20.02 4.26 -41.96
N GLN A 395 -21.21 4.90 -41.88
CA GLN A 395 -21.83 5.21 -40.58
C GLN A 395 -22.25 3.95 -39.83
N ALA A 396 -22.84 2.98 -40.52
CA ALA A 396 -23.20 1.70 -39.91
C ALA A 396 -21.96 0.93 -39.37
N GLN A 397 -20.88 1.00 -40.15
CA GLN A 397 -19.60 0.43 -39.74
C GLN A 397 -18.99 1.09 -38.50
N LEU A 398 -19.01 2.42 -38.41
CA LEU A 398 -18.53 3.17 -37.23
C LEU A 398 -19.37 2.85 -36.01
N ASN A 399 -20.70 2.81 -36.16
CA ASN A 399 -21.62 2.46 -35.08
C ASN A 399 -21.37 1.03 -34.56
N MET A 400 -21.10 0.08 -35.46
CA MET A 400 -20.76 -1.32 -35.06
C MET A 400 -19.49 -1.36 -34.27
N THR A 401 -18.39 -0.80 -34.76
CA THR A 401 -17.10 -0.78 -34.02
C THR A 401 -17.24 -0.11 -32.68
N GLN A 402 -18.00 1.01 -32.58
CA GLN A 402 -18.26 1.67 -31.28
C GLN A 402 -19.09 0.80 -30.34
N ALA A 403 -20.05 0.03 -30.84
CA ALA A 403 -20.85 -0.88 -30.05
C ALA A 403 -20.02 -2.07 -29.52
N GLU A 404 -19.15 -2.64 -30.35
CA GLU A 404 -18.21 -3.69 -29.96
C GLU A 404 -17.25 -3.24 -28.85
N ILE A 405 -16.62 -2.07 -29.01
CA ILE A 405 -15.74 -1.46 -28.01
C ILE A 405 -16.48 -1.25 -26.68
N THR A 406 -17.71 -0.72 -26.75
CA THR A 406 -18.50 -0.39 -25.58
C THR A 406 -18.93 -1.67 -24.84
N GLN A 407 -19.37 -2.69 -25.58
CA GLN A 407 -19.77 -3.99 -25.01
C GLN A 407 -18.61 -4.75 -24.40
N ALA A 408 -17.45 -4.82 -25.12
CA ALA A 408 -16.26 -5.47 -24.62
C ALA A 408 -15.71 -4.81 -23.35
N SER A 409 -15.81 -3.48 -23.26
CA SER A 409 -15.41 -2.72 -22.06
C SER A 409 -16.35 -2.94 -20.89
N ALA A 410 -17.66 -3.00 -21.10
CA ALA A 410 -18.67 -3.04 -20.05
C ALA A 410 -18.51 -4.25 -19.10
N LYS A 411 -18.08 -5.42 -19.62
CA LYS A 411 -17.84 -6.63 -18.82
C LYS A 411 -16.76 -6.40 -17.77
N TYR A 412 -15.62 -5.87 -18.20
CA TYR A 412 -14.45 -5.68 -17.31
C TYR A 412 -14.59 -4.45 -16.42
N ASP A 413 -15.26 -3.39 -16.91
CA ASP A 413 -15.61 -2.22 -16.09
C ASP A 413 -16.51 -2.63 -14.91
N TYR A 414 -17.46 -3.55 -15.14
CA TYR A 414 -18.30 -4.09 -14.08
C TYR A 414 -17.50 -4.93 -13.08
N ALA A 415 -16.66 -5.83 -13.55
CA ALA A 415 -15.82 -6.65 -12.68
C ALA A 415 -14.90 -5.80 -11.79
N ALA A 416 -14.24 -4.80 -12.36
CA ALA A 416 -13.43 -3.85 -11.60
C ALA A 416 -14.25 -3.04 -10.57
N ALA A 417 -15.47 -2.60 -10.95
CA ALA A 417 -16.34 -1.88 -10.02
C ALA A 417 -16.80 -2.74 -8.83
N VAL A 418 -17.04 -4.04 -9.05
CA VAL A 418 -17.36 -4.99 -7.97
C VAL A 418 -16.17 -5.20 -7.03
N SER A 419 -14.95 -5.32 -7.55
CA SER A 419 -13.73 -5.40 -6.72
C SER A 419 -13.57 -4.15 -5.84
N VAL A 420 -13.78 -2.97 -6.41
CA VAL A 420 -13.77 -1.72 -5.63
C VAL A 420 -14.86 -1.72 -4.56
N LEU A 421 -16.07 -2.19 -4.86
CA LEU A 421 -17.16 -2.25 -3.88
C LEU A 421 -16.80 -3.20 -2.73
N ARG A 422 -16.24 -4.38 -3.01
CA ARG A 422 -15.77 -5.33 -1.97
C ARG A 422 -14.72 -4.68 -1.07
N PHE A 423 -13.73 -4.03 -1.65
CA PHE A 423 -12.74 -3.28 -0.90
C PHE A 423 -13.39 -2.22 0.00
N GLN A 424 -14.33 -1.42 -0.53
CA GLN A 424 -14.99 -0.35 0.22
C GLN A 424 -15.88 -0.87 1.36
N THR A 425 -16.37 -2.09 1.28
CA THR A 425 -17.16 -2.73 2.35
C THR A 425 -16.31 -3.44 3.40
N GLY A 426 -14.99 -3.52 3.21
CA GLY A 426 -14.07 -4.22 4.11
C GLY A 426 -14.02 -5.73 3.86
N ASP A 427 -14.60 -6.21 2.76
CA ASP A 427 -14.48 -7.60 2.31
C ASP A 427 -13.14 -7.77 1.60
N THR A 428 -12.13 -8.17 2.35
CA THR A 428 -10.73 -8.30 1.90
C THR A 428 -10.28 -9.76 1.76
N HIS A 429 -11.24 -10.67 1.54
CA HIS A 429 -10.98 -12.11 1.39
C HIS A 429 -11.02 -12.56 -0.05
#